data_a91f738121a3b4d451533ae5da82f491
#
_entry.id   a91f738121a3b4d451533ae5da82f491
#
_cell.length_a   1.000
_cell.length_b   1.000
_cell.length_c   1.000
_cell.angle_alpha   90.00
_cell.angle_beta   90.00
_cell.angle_gamma   90.00
#
_symmetry.space_group_name_H-M   'P 1'
#
loop_
_entity.id
_entity.type
_entity.pdbx_description
1 polymer ?
#
loop_
_entity_poly.entity_id
_entity_poly.type
_entity_poly.pdbx_seq_one_letter_code
_entity_poly.pdbx_strand_id
1 'polypeptide(L)'
;MAASYFLETPLSPDLYPFNVLRSEHALHFGVRSIANQWKDILQVKPNTLIHPRLLPTATNVDMVMGLKNNQSWTHLEVRVAQCGRGNASLESTTKPDLLKEASFLFERVEEGLLGDLERLKLAWRLRTLEEDERKAWAESGVVVHGPMNHIHLAPGAVLRDVSLNCEEGDIVIGPGAEIMEGCRIRGPFAIGEQSVLRMGTLVYGPTTIGSYCKIGGELSNVVIHDYSNKAHGGFLGNSVLGSWCNLGAETSCSNLKNTYGEIAQWSELDGAFQGRGRTFCGLFMGDHSKSAIHTSFNTASVVGVMCNVFGSNMPPRHLPSFSWGIGGDVHDVERGLSTARKVMSRRDVTLSSEEETRIREAFARRVGAV
;
A
#
# COMPACT_ATOMS: atom_id res chain seq x y z
N MET A 1 -23.66 -12.36 3.35
CA MET A 1 -22.34 -12.35 4.03
C MET A 1 -21.34 -12.90 3.03
N ALA A 2 -20.34 -12.10 2.63
CA ALA A 2 -19.27 -12.60 1.80
C ALA A 2 -18.49 -13.65 2.63
N ALA A 3 -18.24 -14.83 2.06
CA ALA A 3 -17.47 -15.87 2.73
C ALA A 3 -16.08 -15.31 3.08
N SER A 4 -15.69 -15.37 4.35
CA SER A 4 -14.34 -15.01 4.76
C SER A 4 -13.39 -16.07 4.20
N TYR A 5 -12.39 -15.64 3.45
CA TYR A 5 -11.32 -16.50 2.95
C TYR A 5 -10.11 -16.58 3.90
N PHE A 6 -10.20 -15.96 5.08
CA PHE A 6 -9.05 -15.79 5.96
C PHE A 6 -9.24 -16.48 7.31
N LEU A 7 -8.16 -17.10 7.78
CA LEU A 7 -8.06 -17.63 9.14
C LEU A 7 -8.05 -16.47 10.14
N GLU A 8 -8.63 -16.69 11.30
CA GLU A 8 -8.49 -15.77 12.43
C GLU A 8 -7.09 -15.93 13.04
N THR A 9 -6.34 -14.85 13.11
CA THR A 9 -5.00 -14.80 13.70
C THR A 9 -4.82 -13.50 14.48
N PRO A 10 -3.96 -13.49 15.51
CA PRO A 10 -3.56 -12.25 16.17
C PRO A 10 -2.90 -11.28 15.19
N LEU A 11 -3.15 -9.98 15.35
CA LEU A 11 -2.49 -8.93 14.55
C LEU A 11 -0.98 -8.92 14.83
N SER A 12 -0.18 -8.72 13.79
CA SER A 12 1.27 -8.61 13.91
C SER A 12 1.70 -7.20 14.32
N PRO A 13 2.42 -7.01 15.41
CA PRO A 13 2.94 -5.69 15.78
C PRO A 13 3.93 -5.12 14.76
N ASP A 14 4.58 -5.96 13.94
CA ASP A 14 5.52 -5.54 12.91
C ASP A 14 4.86 -4.88 11.69
N LEU A 15 3.52 -4.92 11.60
CA LEU A 15 2.74 -4.25 10.57
C LEU A 15 2.16 -2.91 11.02
N TYR A 16 2.45 -2.47 12.26
CA TYR A 16 2.09 -1.14 12.71
C TYR A 16 2.73 -0.06 11.80
N PRO A 17 2.00 1.01 11.41
CA PRO A 17 0.66 1.41 11.85
C PRO A 17 -0.50 0.91 10.95
N PHE A 18 -0.25 0.02 9.99
CA PHE A 18 -1.19 -0.29 8.91
C PHE A 18 -2.29 -1.29 9.27
N ASN A 19 -2.13 -2.04 10.35
CA ASN A 19 -3.11 -3.02 10.81
C ASN A 19 -3.92 -2.55 12.04
N VAL A 20 -3.85 -1.27 12.38
CA VAL A 20 -4.59 -0.71 13.53
C VAL A 20 -6.09 -0.58 13.22
N LEU A 21 -6.44 -0.11 12.03
CA LEU A 21 -7.83 0.12 11.59
C LEU A 21 -8.32 -0.87 10.54
N ARG A 22 -7.45 -1.74 10.03
CA ARG A 22 -7.78 -2.73 8.99
C ARG A 22 -7.13 -4.07 9.27
N SER A 23 -7.68 -5.11 8.66
CA SER A 23 -7.06 -6.44 8.67
C SER A 23 -5.80 -6.46 7.79
N GLU A 24 -4.84 -7.32 8.13
CA GLU A 24 -3.54 -7.42 7.44
C GLU A 24 -3.67 -7.79 5.95
N HIS A 25 -4.67 -8.61 5.60
CA HIS A 25 -4.96 -8.98 4.22
C HIS A 25 -5.53 -7.84 3.36
N ALA A 26 -5.94 -6.72 3.98
CA ALA A 26 -6.36 -5.52 3.27
C ALA A 26 -5.17 -4.66 2.81
N LEU A 27 -3.94 -5.00 3.20
CA LEU A 27 -2.74 -4.31 2.74
C LEU A 27 -2.44 -4.64 1.28
N HIS A 28 -1.92 -3.66 0.54
CA HIS A 28 -1.57 -3.83 -0.86
C HIS A 28 -0.22 -4.56 -0.99
N PHE A 29 -0.20 -5.59 -1.82
CA PHE A 29 1.02 -6.22 -2.33
C PHE A 29 1.03 -6.04 -3.85
N GLY A 30 1.80 -5.10 -4.34
CA GLY A 30 1.56 -4.50 -5.65
C GLY A 30 0.45 -3.44 -5.57
N VAL A 31 -0.41 -3.35 -6.58
CA VAL A 31 -1.46 -2.31 -6.68
C VAL A 31 -2.79 -2.72 -6.06
N ARG A 32 -2.99 -4.01 -5.78
CA ARG A 32 -4.20 -4.55 -5.14
C ARG A 32 -3.91 -5.15 -3.76
N SER A 33 -4.94 -5.19 -2.93
CA SER A 33 -4.83 -5.85 -1.62
C SER A 33 -4.55 -7.35 -1.76
N ILE A 34 -3.86 -7.92 -0.76
CA ILE A 34 -3.65 -9.37 -0.61
C ILE A 34 -5.00 -10.10 -0.70
N ALA A 35 -6.05 -9.53 -0.08
CA ALA A 35 -7.41 -10.09 -0.11
C ALA A 35 -7.98 -10.20 -1.52
N ASN A 36 -7.87 -9.13 -2.32
CA ASN A 36 -8.41 -9.13 -3.68
C ASN A 36 -7.69 -10.13 -4.58
N GLN A 37 -6.37 -10.25 -4.45
CA GLN A 37 -5.58 -11.21 -5.21
C GLN A 37 -5.96 -12.66 -4.84
N TRP A 38 -6.05 -12.99 -3.55
CA TRP A 38 -6.47 -14.32 -3.11
C TRP A 38 -7.92 -14.64 -3.45
N LYS A 39 -8.81 -13.65 -3.41
CA LYS A 39 -10.20 -13.84 -3.84
C LYS A 39 -10.28 -14.35 -5.29
N ASP A 40 -9.50 -13.74 -6.19
CA ASP A 40 -9.47 -14.17 -7.59
C ASP A 40 -8.87 -15.58 -7.75
N ILE A 41 -7.76 -15.86 -7.03
CA ILE A 41 -7.11 -17.19 -7.05
C ILE A 41 -8.06 -18.27 -6.52
N LEU A 42 -8.78 -18.01 -5.44
CA LEU A 42 -9.63 -18.99 -4.76
C LEU A 42 -11.02 -19.18 -5.40
N GLN A 43 -11.38 -18.43 -6.46
CA GLN A 43 -12.63 -18.64 -7.20
C GLN A 43 -12.79 -20.10 -7.67
N VAL A 44 -11.70 -20.77 -8.06
CA VAL A 44 -11.68 -22.17 -8.51
C VAL A 44 -11.48 -23.17 -7.39
N LYS A 45 -11.30 -22.70 -6.14
CA LYS A 45 -11.09 -23.55 -4.96
C LYS A 45 -11.91 -23.06 -3.76
N PRO A 46 -13.24 -23.21 -3.80
CA PRO A 46 -14.12 -22.76 -2.72
C PRO A 46 -13.82 -23.51 -1.40
N ASN A 47 -14.24 -22.91 -0.28
CA ASN A 47 -14.02 -23.43 1.08
C ASN A 47 -12.55 -23.53 1.50
N THR A 48 -11.68 -22.70 0.91
CA THR A 48 -10.29 -22.57 1.32
C THR A 48 -10.13 -21.32 2.20
N LEU A 49 -9.50 -21.50 3.34
CA LEU A 49 -9.09 -20.40 4.24
C LEU A 49 -7.57 -20.29 4.22
N ILE A 50 -7.06 -19.08 4.26
CA ILE A 50 -5.63 -18.78 4.22
C ILE A 50 -5.23 -17.85 5.36
N HIS A 51 -3.97 -17.90 5.74
CA HIS A 51 -3.40 -16.96 6.71
C HIS A 51 -3.47 -15.51 6.16
N PRO A 52 -3.92 -14.51 6.94
CA PRO A 52 -4.15 -13.14 6.44
C PRO A 52 -2.90 -12.45 5.90
N ARG A 53 -1.71 -12.90 6.28
CA ARG A 53 -0.43 -12.38 5.79
C ARG A 53 0.20 -13.22 4.69
N LEU A 54 -0.47 -14.27 4.20
CA LEU A 54 0.07 -15.11 3.14
C LEU A 54 0.11 -14.33 1.83
N LEU A 55 1.31 -14.08 1.33
CA LEU A 55 1.49 -13.37 0.07
C LEU A 55 1.10 -14.28 -1.12
N PRO A 56 0.44 -13.77 -2.16
CA PRO A 56 0.02 -14.55 -3.32
C PRO A 56 1.17 -14.78 -4.33
N THR A 57 2.34 -15.20 -3.83
CA THR A 57 3.49 -15.60 -4.63
C THR A 57 3.26 -16.95 -5.30
N ALA A 58 3.96 -17.24 -6.39
CA ALA A 58 3.80 -18.50 -7.14
C ALA A 58 3.89 -19.72 -6.22
N THR A 59 4.93 -19.81 -5.37
CA THR A 59 5.12 -20.91 -4.42
C THR A 59 3.94 -21.08 -3.47
N ASN A 60 3.44 -19.99 -2.89
CA ASN A 60 2.29 -20.03 -1.97
C ASN A 60 1.01 -20.44 -2.71
N VAL A 61 0.81 -19.93 -3.91
CA VAL A 61 -0.34 -20.27 -4.75
C VAL A 61 -0.32 -21.77 -5.07
N ASP A 62 0.81 -22.32 -5.52
CA ASP A 62 0.96 -23.73 -5.85
C ASP A 62 0.67 -24.62 -4.63
N MET A 63 1.18 -24.26 -3.45
CA MET A 63 0.93 -24.98 -2.20
C MET A 63 -0.55 -24.97 -1.82
N VAL A 64 -1.21 -23.81 -1.88
CA VAL A 64 -2.64 -23.67 -1.55
C VAL A 64 -3.50 -24.43 -2.57
N MET A 65 -3.20 -24.30 -3.86
CA MET A 65 -3.94 -24.98 -4.93
C MET A 65 -3.75 -26.49 -4.89
N GLY A 66 -2.61 -26.97 -4.43
CA GLY A 66 -2.30 -28.39 -4.24
C GLY A 66 -3.01 -29.08 -3.06
N LEU A 67 -3.57 -28.34 -2.10
CA LEU A 67 -4.28 -28.91 -0.96
C LEU A 67 -5.48 -29.75 -1.40
N LYS A 68 -5.63 -30.95 -0.84
CA LYS A 68 -6.80 -31.80 -1.04
C LYS A 68 -7.95 -31.34 -0.14
N ASN A 69 -9.17 -31.78 -0.43
CA ASN A 69 -10.30 -31.51 0.44
C ASN A 69 -10.06 -32.03 1.87
N ASN A 70 -10.43 -31.22 2.87
CA ASN A 70 -10.17 -31.45 4.30
C ASN A 70 -8.68 -31.48 4.70
N GLN A 71 -7.78 -30.96 3.88
CA GLN A 71 -6.36 -30.85 4.18
C GLN A 71 -5.97 -29.44 4.62
N SER A 72 -5.00 -29.33 5.52
CA SER A 72 -4.38 -28.04 5.92
C SER A 72 -2.88 -28.08 5.69
N TRP A 73 -2.32 -26.95 5.24
CA TRP A 73 -0.89 -26.69 5.24
C TRP A 73 -0.48 -26.04 6.55
N THR A 74 0.42 -26.71 7.26
CA THR A 74 1.00 -26.23 8.51
C THR A 74 2.52 -26.11 8.38
N HIS A 75 3.11 -25.07 8.92
CA HIS A 75 4.54 -24.86 8.96
C HIS A 75 4.93 -24.31 10.35
N LEU A 76 5.84 -24.99 11.05
CA LEU A 76 6.25 -24.65 12.41
C LEU A 76 5.04 -24.40 13.35
N GLU A 77 4.10 -25.32 13.37
CA GLU A 77 2.85 -25.28 14.17
C GLU A 77 1.85 -24.18 13.77
N VAL A 78 2.22 -23.29 12.84
CA VAL A 78 1.32 -22.25 12.33
C VAL A 78 0.51 -22.79 11.16
N ARG A 79 -0.82 -22.71 11.26
CA ARG A 79 -1.71 -23.04 10.12
C ARG A 79 -1.64 -21.93 9.09
N VAL A 80 -1.17 -22.28 7.89
CA VAL A 80 -0.94 -21.35 6.77
C VAL A 80 -2.14 -21.31 5.83
N ALA A 81 -2.71 -22.49 5.52
CA ALA A 81 -3.90 -22.61 4.69
C ALA A 81 -4.70 -23.85 5.05
N GLN A 82 -6.00 -23.86 4.71
CA GLN A 82 -6.90 -24.96 5.00
C GLN A 82 -7.96 -25.07 3.90
N CYS A 83 -8.16 -26.26 3.37
CA CYS A 83 -9.24 -26.58 2.44
C CYS A 83 -10.32 -27.43 3.17
N GLY A 84 -11.58 -27.01 3.16
CA GLY A 84 -12.65 -27.63 3.91
C GLY A 84 -12.43 -27.59 5.43
N ARG A 85 -12.67 -28.69 6.14
CA ARG A 85 -12.51 -28.76 7.61
C ARG A 85 -11.05 -28.82 8.09
N GLY A 86 -10.10 -29.09 7.18
CA GLY A 86 -8.66 -29.11 7.48
C GLY A 86 -8.23 -30.17 8.48
N ASN A 87 -8.90 -31.34 8.52
CA ASN A 87 -8.65 -32.38 9.51
C ASN A 87 -7.34 -33.16 9.28
N ALA A 88 -6.82 -33.16 8.05
CA ALA A 88 -5.54 -33.79 7.70
C ALA A 88 -4.47 -32.71 7.56
N SER A 89 -3.45 -32.74 8.41
CA SER A 89 -2.31 -31.81 8.31
C SER A 89 -1.31 -32.29 7.25
N LEU A 90 -0.93 -31.38 6.37
CA LEU A 90 0.23 -31.49 5.50
C LEU A 90 1.35 -30.68 6.12
N GLU A 91 2.24 -31.34 6.87
CA GLU A 91 3.50 -30.70 7.22
C GLU A 91 4.37 -30.60 5.97
N SER A 92 4.73 -29.39 5.60
CA SER A 92 5.58 -29.12 4.46
C SER A 92 6.86 -28.42 4.89
N THR A 93 7.96 -28.84 4.31
CA THR A 93 9.25 -28.15 4.42
C THR A 93 9.24 -26.81 3.66
N THR A 94 8.28 -26.61 2.77
CA THR A 94 8.10 -25.35 2.06
C THR A 94 7.75 -24.26 3.05
N LYS A 95 8.65 -23.30 3.19
CA LYS A 95 8.46 -22.14 4.05
C LYS A 95 7.43 -21.19 3.42
N PRO A 96 6.35 -20.83 4.14
CA PRO A 96 5.39 -19.88 3.62
C PRO A 96 6.02 -18.48 3.53
N ASP A 97 5.72 -17.80 2.45
CA ASP A 97 6.09 -16.42 2.26
C ASP A 97 4.99 -15.51 2.83
N LEU A 98 5.23 -15.04 4.04
CA LEU A 98 4.31 -14.20 4.79
C LEU A 98 4.78 -12.75 4.78
N LEU A 99 3.85 -11.80 4.75
CA LEU A 99 4.13 -10.41 5.03
C LEU A 99 4.62 -10.28 6.47
N LYS A 100 5.92 -10.09 6.67
CA LYS A 100 6.57 -10.10 7.98
C LYS A 100 6.56 -8.72 8.62
N GLU A 101 6.86 -7.68 7.85
CA GLU A 101 6.93 -6.29 8.28
C GLU A 101 6.46 -5.34 7.18
N ALA A 102 6.09 -4.13 7.57
CA ALA A 102 5.49 -3.15 6.67
C ALA A 102 6.42 -2.71 5.52
N SER A 103 7.73 -2.74 5.73
CA SER A 103 8.71 -2.42 4.66
C SER A 103 8.67 -3.37 3.48
N PHE A 104 8.27 -4.65 3.68
CA PHE A 104 8.12 -5.61 2.58
C PHE A 104 7.18 -5.11 1.49
N LEU A 105 6.23 -4.22 1.84
CA LEU A 105 5.30 -3.66 0.88
C LEU A 105 6.03 -2.85 -0.20
N PHE A 106 6.98 -1.99 0.16
CA PHE A 106 7.75 -1.22 -0.83
C PHE A 106 8.98 -1.97 -1.36
N GLU A 107 9.59 -2.85 -0.57
CA GLU A 107 10.76 -3.65 -1.00
C GLU A 107 10.41 -4.66 -2.08
N ARG A 108 9.16 -5.09 -2.14
CA ARG A 108 8.68 -6.15 -3.05
C ARG A 108 7.57 -5.69 -4.00
N VAL A 109 7.55 -4.41 -4.33
CA VAL A 109 6.54 -3.82 -5.25
C VAL A 109 6.53 -4.54 -6.59
N GLU A 110 7.71 -4.72 -7.19
CA GLU A 110 7.86 -5.38 -8.49
C GLU A 110 7.30 -6.81 -8.46
N GLU A 111 7.68 -7.60 -7.45
CA GLU A 111 7.18 -8.97 -7.30
C GLU A 111 5.65 -9.02 -7.15
N GLY A 112 5.10 -8.12 -6.31
CA GLY A 112 3.65 -8.04 -6.13
C GLY A 112 2.92 -7.63 -7.40
N LEU A 113 3.50 -6.72 -8.19
CA LEU A 113 2.93 -6.28 -9.44
C LEU A 113 2.97 -7.37 -10.52
N LEU A 114 4.14 -7.98 -10.73
CA LEU A 114 4.33 -9.04 -11.73
C LEU A 114 3.53 -10.29 -11.39
N GLY A 115 3.49 -10.68 -10.12
CA GLY A 115 2.71 -11.83 -9.65
C GLY A 115 1.20 -11.67 -9.84
N ASP A 116 0.71 -10.45 -9.96
CA ASP A 116 -0.72 -10.14 -10.17
C ASP A 116 -1.08 -9.70 -11.59
N LEU A 117 -0.09 -9.45 -12.46
CA LEU A 117 -0.30 -8.79 -13.76
C LEU A 117 -1.33 -9.50 -14.65
N GLU A 118 -1.25 -10.82 -14.78
CA GLU A 118 -2.20 -11.56 -15.64
C GLU A 118 -3.64 -11.51 -15.09
N ARG A 119 -3.81 -11.51 -13.78
CA ARG A 119 -5.11 -11.32 -13.14
C ARG A 119 -5.61 -9.90 -13.28
N LEU A 120 -4.70 -8.91 -13.20
CA LEU A 120 -5.01 -7.49 -13.47
C LEU A 120 -5.48 -7.28 -14.91
N LYS A 121 -4.82 -7.91 -15.89
CA LYS A 121 -5.23 -7.85 -17.31
C LYS A 121 -6.70 -8.24 -17.47
N LEU A 122 -7.14 -9.27 -16.79
CA LEU A 122 -8.53 -9.72 -16.81
C LEU A 122 -9.46 -8.79 -16.00
N ALA A 123 -9.09 -8.51 -14.74
CA ALA A 123 -9.93 -7.75 -13.81
C ALA A 123 -10.16 -6.29 -14.28
N TRP A 124 -9.14 -5.65 -14.81
CA TRP A 124 -9.17 -4.28 -15.29
C TRP A 124 -9.37 -4.16 -16.80
N ARG A 125 -9.51 -5.28 -17.52
CA ARG A 125 -9.59 -5.32 -18.98
C ARG A 125 -8.46 -4.54 -19.64
N LEU A 126 -7.24 -4.79 -19.17
CA LEU A 126 -6.06 -4.08 -19.65
C LEU A 126 -5.79 -4.38 -21.13
N ARG A 127 -5.53 -3.35 -21.89
CA ARG A 127 -4.94 -3.43 -23.22
C ARG A 127 -3.44 -3.22 -23.11
N THR A 128 -2.66 -4.15 -23.62
CA THR A 128 -1.21 -3.99 -23.79
C THR A 128 -0.95 -3.23 -25.08
N LEU A 129 -0.02 -2.27 -25.07
CA LEU A 129 0.36 -1.52 -26.25
C LEU A 129 1.25 -2.35 -27.19
N GLU A 130 1.13 -2.10 -28.47
CA GLU A 130 1.92 -2.77 -29.51
C GLU A 130 2.95 -1.82 -30.13
N GLU A 131 4.04 -2.38 -30.69
CA GLU A 131 5.16 -1.58 -31.19
C GLU A 131 4.79 -0.67 -32.37
N ASP A 132 3.85 -1.08 -33.19
CA ASP A 132 3.36 -0.31 -34.33
C ASP A 132 2.54 0.94 -33.95
N GLU A 133 2.06 1.01 -32.69
CA GLU A 133 1.35 2.16 -32.14
C GLU A 133 2.30 3.28 -31.65
N ARG A 134 3.61 3.01 -31.50
CA ARG A 134 4.60 3.94 -30.93
C ARG A 134 4.54 5.35 -31.54
N LYS A 135 4.46 5.40 -32.87
CA LYS A 135 4.43 6.69 -33.57
C LYS A 135 3.15 7.48 -33.25
N ALA A 136 2.01 6.83 -33.23
CA ALA A 136 0.73 7.47 -32.90
C ALA A 136 0.70 8.00 -31.47
N TRP A 137 1.25 7.23 -30.52
CA TRP A 137 1.39 7.66 -29.12
C TRP A 137 2.34 8.87 -29.00
N ALA A 138 3.48 8.87 -29.69
CA ALA A 138 4.42 10.00 -29.71
C ALA A 138 3.76 11.26 -30.30
N GLU A 139 2.99 11.15 -31.39
CA GLU A 139 2.23 12.24 -31.97
C GLU A 139 1.13 12.80 -31.05
N SER A 140 0.62 11.98 -30.14
CA SER A 140 -0.32 12.40 -29.07
C SER A 140 0.36 13.00 -27.83
N GLY A 141 1.69 13.14 -27.84
CA GLY A 141 2.48 13.65 -26.71
C GLY A 141 2.91 12.59 -25.70
N VAL A 142 2.69 11.30 -25.96
CA VAL A 142 3.13 10.22 -25.07
C VAL A 142 4.41 9.58 -25.61
N VAL A 143 5.53 9.81 -24.92
CA VAL A 143 6.83 9.25 -25.31
C VAL A 143 7.12 8.00 -24.47
N VAL A 144 7.35 6.86 -25.14
CA VAL A 144 7.67 5.59 -24.49
C VAL A 144 9.13 5.21 -24.74
N HIS A 145 9.90 4.98 -23.69
CA HIS A 145 11.23 4.39 -23.68
C HIS A 145 11.13 2.94 -23.22
N GLY A 146 11.72 2.03 -23.97
CA GLY A 146 11.60 0.58 -23.76
C GLY A 146 10.51 -0.08 -24.61
N PRO A 147 10.23 -1.37 -24.42
CA PRO A 147 9.26 -2.14 -25.20
C PRO A 147 7.82 -1.67 -24.95
N MET A 148 7.04 -1.43 -26.02
CA MET A 148 5.64 -0.99 -25.89
C MET A 148 4.77 -2.00 -25.14
N ASN A 149 5.03 -3.30 -25.29
CA ASN A 149 4.28 -4.38 -24.65
C ASN A 149 4.45 -4.47 -23.13
N HIS A 150 5.28 -3.61 -22.53
CA HIS A 150 5.34 -3.40 -21.07
C HIS A 150 4.39 -2.29 -20.59
N ILE A 151 3.61 -1.67 -21.48
CA ILE A 151 2.62 -0.66 -21.12
C ILE A 151 1.22 -1.28 -21.20
N HIS A 152 0.49 -1.20 -20.09
CA HIS A 152 -0.83 -1.79 -19.95
C HIS A 152 -1.84 -0.73 -19.52
N LEU A 153 -2.85 -0.48 -20.34
CA LEU A 153 -3.85 0.57 -20.11
C LEU A 153 -5.24 -0.02 -19.92
N ALA A 154 -5.91 0.36 -18.85
CA ALA A 154 -7.31 0.04 -18.64
C ALA A 154 -8.26 0.99 -19.43
N PRO A 155 -9.53 0.62 -19.63
CA PRO A 155 -10.53 1.51 -20.22
C PRO A 155 -10.65 2.82 -19.45
N GLY A 156 -10.73 3.93 -20.18
CA GLY A 156 -10.85 5.27 -19.62
C GLY A 156 -9.56 5.85 -19.05
N ALA A 157 -8.43 5.14 -19.12
CA ALA A 157 -7.12 5.70 -18.78
C ALA A 157 -6.78 6.88 -19.72
N VAL A 158 -6.30 7.98 -19.13
CA VAL A 158 -5.99 9.22 -19.85
C VAL A 158 -4.53 9.59 -19.60
N LEU A 159 -3.76 9.75 -20.67
CA LEU A 159 -2.37 10.21 -20.65
C LEU A 159 -2.24 11.45 -21.54
N ARG A 160 -1.59 12.52 -21.04
CA ARG A 160 -1.40 13.78 -21.78
C ARG A 160 0.01 14.28 -21.60
N ASP A 161 0.77 14.39 -22.71
CA ASP A 161 2.14 14.94 -22.71
C ASP A 161 3.02 14.34 -21.61
N VAL A 162 3.26 13.01 -21.66
CA VAL A 162 3.96 12.26 -20.64
C VAL A 162 5.12 11.45 -21.18
N SER A 163 6.11 11.15 -20.35
CA SER A 163 7.21 10.25 -20.68
C SER A 163 7.13 8.99 -19.80
N LEU A 164 7.06 7.83 -20.44
CA LEU A 164 7.02 6.51 -19.80
C LEU A 164 8.31 5.76 -20.13
N ASN A 165 9.07 5.37 -19.13
CA ASN A 165 10.24 4.49 -19.29
C ASN A 165 9.91 3.13 -18.66
N CYS A 166 9.73 2.12 -19.53
CA CYS A 166 9.42 0.75 -19.15
C CYS A 166 10.58 -0.24 -19.39
N GLU A 167 11.82 0.27 -19.52
CA GLU A 167 13.01 -0.56 -19.72
C GLU A 167 13.29 -1.50 -18.54
N GLU A 168 12.97 -1.07 -17.33
CA GLU A 168 13.21 -1.82 -16.09
C GLU A 168 11.97 -2.55 -15.55
N GLY A 169 10.79 -2.35 -16.15
CA GLY A 169 9.56 -3.04 -15.71
C GLY A 169 8.27 -2.43 -16.23
N ASP A 170 7.20 -3.17 -16.03
CA ASP A 170 5.87 -2.85 -16.54
C ASP A 170 5.28 -1.57 -15.93
N ILE A 171 4.51 -0.86 -16.76
CA ILE A 171 3.71 0.30 -16.36
C ILE A 171 2.24 -0.04 -16.56
N VAL A 172 1.47 -0.02 -15.47
CA VAL A 172 0.04 -0.38 -15.47
C VAL A 172 -0.79 0.83 -15.06
N ILE A 173 -1.68 1.27 -15.94
CA ILE A 173 -2.58 2.39 -15.70
C ILE A 173 -4.01 1.87 -15.57
N GLY A 174 -4.58 2.00 -14.37
CA GLY A 174 -5.89 1.47 -13.99
C GLY A 174 -7.09 2.19 -14.60
N PRO A 175 -8.31 1.65 -14.39
CA PRO A 175 -9.54 2.17 -14.98
C PRO A 175 -9.78 3.64 -14.63
N GLY A 176 -9.97 4.49 -15.64
CA GLY A 176 -10.24 5.91 -15.44
C GLY A 176 -9.13 6.68 -14.73
N ALA A 177 -7.93 6.12 -14.60
CA ALA A 177 -6.79 6.83 -14.04
C ALA A 177 -6.28 7.91 -15.03
N GLU A 178 -5.82 9.04 -14.49
CA GLU A 178 -5.34 10.17 -15.28
C GLU A 178 -3.88 10.48 -14.96
N ILE A 179 -3.05 10.52 -16.01
CA ILE A 179 -1.66 10.98 -15.95
C ILE A 179 -1.58 12.33 -16.66
N MET A 180 -1.45 13.41 -15.88
CA MET A 180 -1.46 14.77 -16.39
C MET A 180 -0.13 15.14 -17.06
N GLU A 181 -0.13 16.28 -17.72
CA GLU A 181 0.95 16.82 -18.53
C GLU A 181 2.28 16.94 -17.75
N GLY A 182 3.37 16.63 -18.40
CA GLY A 182 4.74 16.74 -17.89
C GLY A 182 5.15 15.64 -16.91
N CYS A 183 4.30 14.65 -16.64
CA CYS A 183 4.68 13.52 -15.78
C CYS A 183 5.77 12.67 -16.45
N ARG A 184 6.73 12.22 -15.63
CA ARG A 184 7.79 11.29 -16.05
C ARG A 184 7.78 10.08 -15.13
N ILE A 185 7.59 8.90 -15.70
CA ILE A 185 7.38 7.67 -14.97
C ILE A 185 8.37 6.63 -15.44
N ARG A 186 9.11 6.04 -14.49
CA ARG A 186 9.92 4.84 -14.68
C ARG A 186 9.21 3.66 -14.02
N GLY A 187 9.09 2.56 -14.76
CA GLY A 187 8.60 1.28 -14.23
C GLY A 187 9.63 0.56 -13.34
N PRO A 188 9.22 -0.45 -12.58
CA PRO A 188 7.85 -0.93 -12.43
C PRO A 188 6.92 0.08 -11.77
N PHE A 189 5.75 0.31 -12.35
CA PHE A 189 4.77 1.27 -11.83
C PHE A 189 3.34 0.79 -12.03
N ALA A 190 2.49 1.01 -11.04
CA ALA A 190 1.05 0.84 -11.22
C ALA A 190 0.26 1.91 -10.49
N ILE A 191 -0.81 2.37 -11.13
CA ILE A 191 -1.77 3.30 -10.53
C ILE A 191 -3.19 2.74 -10.63
N GLY A 192 -3.92 2.77 -9.51
CA GLY A 192 -5.25 2.23 -9.37
C GLY A 192 -6.34 3.09 -9.99
N GLU A 193 -7.55 2.53 -9.93
CA GLU A 193 -8.77 3.12 -10.50
C GLU A 193 -8.99 4.57 -10.05
N GLN A 194 -9.40 5.46 -10.98
CA GLN A 194 -9.78 6.85 -10.73
C GLN A 194 -8.71 7.68 -10.00
N SER A 195 -7.46 7.22 -10.00
CA SER A 195 -6.34 7.95 -9.42
C SER A 195 -5.72 8.91 -10.41
N VAL A 196 -5.11 9.97 -9.89
CA VAL A 196 -4.57 11.06 -10.71
C VAL A 196 -3.12 11.33 -10.36
N LEU A 197 -2.20 11.27 -11.33
CA LEU A 197 -0.90 11.93 -11.23
C LEU A 197 -1.04 13.38 -11.70
N ARG A 198 -0.69 14.30 -10.83
CA ARG A 198 -0.73 15.74 -11.08
C ARG A 198 0.39 16.16 -12.03
N MET A 199 0.21 17.31 -12.70
CA MET A 199 1.19 17.86 -13.65
C MET A 199 2.62 17.83 -13.08
N GLY A 200 3.57 17.37 -13.89
CA GLY A 200 4.98 17.37 -13.57
C GLY A 200 5.42 16.37 -12.48
N THR A 201 4.60 15.37 -12.16
CA THR A 201 4.97 14.32 -11.19
C THR A 201 6.15 13.50 -11.72
N LEU A 202 7.13 13.23 -10.86
CA LEU A 202 8.30 12.40 -11.15
C LEU A 202 8.20 11.09 -10.36
N VAL A 203 8.28 9.95 -11.06
CA VAL A 203 8.28 8.62 -10.44
C VAL A 203 9.56 7.88 -10.82
N TYR A 204 10.38 7.57 -9.81
CA TYR A 204 11.61 6.79 -9.94
C TYR A 204 11.38 5.39 -9.40
N GLY A 205 11.03 4.46 -10.29
CA GLY A 205 10.96 3.02 -9.99
C GLY A 205 10.30 2.60 -8.71
N PRO A 206 10.35 1.32 -8.29
CA PRO A 206 9.11 0.56 -8.11
C PRO A 206 8.11 1.31 -7.25
N THR A 207 6.94 1.64 -7.81
CA THR A 207 5.93 2.43 -7.08
C THR A 207 4.53 1.95 -7.43
N THR A 208 3.68 1.77 -6.41
CA THR A 208 2.26 1.50 -6.60
C THR A 208 1.38 2.51 -5.88
N ILE A 209 0.36 2.96 -6.57
CA ILE A 209 -0.63 3.92 -6.09
C ILE A 209 -1.99 3.23 -6.16
N GLY A 210 -2.69 3.16 -5.04
CA GLY A 210 -4.04 2.62 -4.94
C GLY A 210 -5.08 3.42 -5.71
N SER A 211 -6.34 3.10 -5.50
CA SER A 211 -7.47 3.72 -6.18
C SER A 211 -7.87 5.06 -5.55
N TYR A 212 -8.44 5.96 -6.35
CA TYR A 212 -8.97 7.26 -5.91
C TYR A 212 -7.96 8.20 -5.24
N CYS A 213 -6.67 8.04 -5.54
CA CYS A 213 -5.58 8.86 -5.02
C CYS A 213 -5.33 10.10 -5.88
N LYS A 214 -4.75 11.15 -5.28
CA LYS A 214 -4.24 12.33 -6.01
C LYS A 214 -2.79 12.56 -5.63
N ILE A 215 -1.88 12.34 -6.57
CA ILE A 215 -0.46 12.26 -6.31
C ILE A 215 0.31 13.28 -7.15
N GLY A 216 1.30 13.93 -6.54
CA GLY A 216 2.18 14.93 -7.15
C GLY A 216 3.56 14.96 -6.48
N GLY A 217 4.50 15.70 -7.06
CA GLY A 217 5.87 15.81 -6.58
C GLY A 217 6.74 14.65 -7.01
N GLU A 218 7.69 14.24 -6.17
CA GLU A 218 8.67 13.21 -6.49
C GLU A 218 8.46 11.96 -5.64
N LEU A 219 8.41 10.81 -6.28
CA LEU A 219 8.18 9.49 -5.68
C LEU A 219 9.30 8.53 -6.07
N SER A 220 9.76 7.71 -5.12
CA SER A 220 10.73 6.64 -5.37
C SER A 220 10.48 5.47 -4.44
N ASN A 221 10.13 4.32 -4.99
CA ASN A 221 9.89 3.09 -4.21
C ASN A 221 8.81 3.26 -3.12
N VAL A 222 7.58 3.55 -3.53
CA VAL A 222 6.48 3.92 -2.62
C VAL A 222 5.25 3.05 -2.84
N VAL A 223 4.57 2.70 -1.75
CA VAL A 223 3.24 2.11 -1.77
C VAL A 223 2.24 3.08 -1.13
N ILE A 224 1.22 3.48 -1.88
CA ILE A 224 0.15 4.34 -1.40
C ILE A 224 -1.17 3.58 -1.49
N HIS A 225 -1.85 3.41 -0.35
CA HIS A 225 -3.16 2.80 -0.29
C HIS A 225 -4.26 3.76 -0.77
N ASP A 226 -5.45 3.21 -1.01
CA ASP A 226 -6.57 3.90 -1.62
C ASP A 226 -6.97 5.21 -0.92
N TYR A 227 -7.53 6.15 -1.68
CA TYR A 227 -8.10 7.42 -1.21
C TYR A 227 -7.11 8.40 -0.58
N SER A 228 -5.80 8.19 -0.74
CA SER A 228 -4.77 9.05 -0.16
C SER A 228 -4.31 10.14 -1.11
N ASN A 229 -3.92 11.28 -0.55
CA ASN A 229 -3.48 12.43 -1.32
C ASN A 229 -2.07 12.88 -0.89
N LYS A 230 -1.14 12.94 -1.84
CA LYS A 230 0.08 13.73 -1.85
C LYS A 230 0.07 14.58 -3.12
N ALA A 231 -0.89 15.50 -3.22
CA ALA A 231 -1.23 16.16 -4.49
C ALA A 231 -0.26 17.27 -4.92
N HIS A 232 0.73 17.59 -4.11
CA HIS A 232 1.64 18.73 -4.31
C HIS A 232 3.11 18.30 -4.28
N GLY A 233 4.06 19.23 -4.44
CA GLY A 233 5.50 19.02 -4.39
C GLY A 233 6.00 18.34 -3.10
N GLY A 234 7.29 18.09 -3.03
CA GLY A 234 7.97 17.36 -1.98
C GLY A 234 8.31 15.92 -2.35
N PHE A 235 9.37 15.39 -1.75
CA PHE A 235 9.90 14.04 -1.98
C PHE A 235 9.30 13.01 -1.03
N LEU A 236 8.97 11.84 -1.56
CA LEU A 236 8.57 10.66 -0.80
C LEU A 236 9.29 9.42 -1.36
N GLY A 237 10.16 8.82 -0.56
CA GLY A 237 10.94 7.64 -0.97
C GLY A 237 10.87 6.52 0.06
N ASN A 238 10.95 5.25 -0.37
CA ASN A 238 10.95 4.05 0.47
C ASN A 238 9.87 4.09 1.57
N SER A 239 8.64 4.39 1.17
CA SER A 239 7.56 4.79 2.08
C SER A 239 6.27 4.01 1.84
N VAL A 240 5.46 3.91 2.88
CA VAL A 240 4.10 3.36 2.79
C VAL A 240 3.11 4.36 3.40
N LEU A 241 2.11 4.74 2.63
CA LEU A 241 0.97 5.53 3.12
C LEU A 241 -0.26 4.64 3.23
N GLY A 242 -0.95 4.71 4.36
CA GLY A 242 -2.26 4.11 4.57
C GLY A 242 -3.35 4.74 3.70
N SER A 243 -4.61 4.37 3.91
CA SER A 243 -5.75 4.97 3.24
C SER A 243 -6.20 6.26 3.91
N TRP A 244 -6.82 7.14 3.11
CA TRP A 244 -7.38 8.41 3.59
C TRP A 244 -6.33 9.37 4.18
N CYS A 245 -5.04 9.13 3.89
CA CYS A 245 -3.96 10.04 4.27
C CYS A 245 -3.99 11.32 3.42
N ASN A 246 -3.48 12.42 4.00
CA ASN A 246 -3.30 13.66 3.25
C ASN A 246 -2.01 14.35 3.63
N LEU A 247 -1.04 14.39 2.73
CA LEU A 247 0.18 15.15 2.90
C LEU A 247 -0.03 16.58 2.39
N GLY A 248 0.22 17.56 3.25
CA GLY A 248 0.19 18.98 2.89
C GLY A 248 1.22 19.32 1.81
N ALA A 249 1.06 20.45 1.14
CA ALA A 249 1.98 20.89 0.11
C ALA A 249 3.43 20.94 0.64
N GLU A 250 4.39 20.55 -0.20
CA GLU A 250 5.82 20.50 0.12
C GLU A 250 6.18 19.59 1.31
N THR A 251 5.29 18.67 1.70
CA THR A 251 5.65 17.62 2.65
C THR A 251 6.70 16.71 2.02
N SER A 252 7.84 16.58 2.69
CA SER A 252 8.95 15.73 2.26
C SER A 252 9.37 14.75 3.36
N CYS A 253 9.94 13.61 2.96
CA CYS A 253 10.48 12.64 3.89
C CYS A 253 11.88 12.21 3.45
N SER A 254 12.87 12.33 4.34
CA SER A 254 14.18 11.72 4.12
C SER A 254 14.06 10.20 4.15
N ASN A 255 14.67 9.52 3.17
CA ASN A 255 14.72 8.05 3.13
C ASN A 255 16.11 7.47 3.38
N LEU A 256 17.14 8.32 3.48
CA LEU A 256 18.54 7.96 3.75
C LEU A 256 19.11 8.93 4.78
N LYS A 257 19.80 8.41 5.80
CA LYS A 257 20.51 9.27 6.76
C LYS A 257 21.68 10.02 6.09
N ASN A 258 21.92 11.24 6.49
CA ASN A 258 23.13 11.99 6.06
C ASN A 258 24.44 11.29 6.41
N THR A 259 24.43 10.40 7.41
CA THR A 259 25.58 9.58 7.81
C THR A 259 25.72 8.28 7.04
N TYR A 260 24.79 7.97 6.10
CA TYR A 260 24.73 6.74 5.32
C TYR A 260 24.70 5.44 6.15
N GLY A 261 24.40 5.56 7.43
CA GLY A 261 24.33 4.43 8.36
C GLY A 261 22.99 3.69 8.32
N GLU A 262 22.97 2.51 8.93
CA GLU A 262 21.75 1.72 9.11
C GLU A 262 20.65 2.52 9.83
N ILE A 263 19.39 2.33 9.40
CA ILE A 263 18.25 2.96 10.05
C ILE A 263 17.83 2.16 11.29
N ALA A 264 17.27 2.87 12.27
CA ALA A 264 16.46 2.29 13.32
C ALA A 264 15.03 2.75 13.14
N GLN A 265 14.09 1.82 13.14
CA GLN A 265 12.66 2.05 12.98
C GLN A 265 11.92 1.74 14.28
N TRP A 266 10.81 2.41 14.53
CA TRP A 266 9.97 2.11 15.69
C TRP A 266 9.40 0.70 15.62
N SER A 267 9.55 -0.05 16.70
CA SER A 267 8.92 -1.34 16.92
C SER A 267 7.79 -1.17 17.94
N GLU A 268 6.56 -1.46 17.53
CA GLU A 268 5.41 -1.40 18.44
C GLU A 268 5.48 -2.49 19.50
N LEU A 269 6.07 -3.64 19.17
CA LEU A 269 6.27 -4.74 20.10
C LEU A 269 7.23 -4.37 21.26
N ASP A 270 8.34 -3.70 20.91
CA ASP A 270 9.40 -3.39 21.87
C ASP A 270 9.21 -2.01 22.53
N GLY A 271 8.30 -1.18 22.00
CA GLY A 271 8.14 0.21 22.42
C GLY A 271 9.42 1.05 22.25
N ALA A 272 10.27 0.69 21.27
CA ALA A 272 11.59 1.28 21.08
C ALA A 272 12.00 1.29 19.60
N PHE A 273 13.03 2.07 19.26
CA PHE A 273 13.65 2.05 17.93
C PHE A 273 14.60 0.86 17.80
N GLN A 274 14.38 0.00 16.82
CA GLN A 274 15.17 -1.19 16.53
C GLN A 274 15.89 -1.07 15.18
N GLY A 275 17.15 -1.52 15.12
CA GLY A 275 17.89 -1.70 13.86
C GLY A 275 17.16 -2.70 12.96
N ARG A 276 17.11 -2.41 11.65
CA ARG A 276 16.38 -3.23 10.68
C ARG A 276 17.28 -3.77 9.55
N GLY A 277 18.59 -3.63 9.67
CA GLY A 277 19.55 -4.13 8.67
C GLY A 277 19.45 -3.44 7.30
N ARG A 278 18.90 -2.23 7.24
CA ARG A 278 18.73 -1.46 5.99
C ARG A 278 19.17 -0.02 6.13
N THR A 279 19.54 0.60 5.03
CA THR A 279 19.96 2.01 4.97
C THR A 279 18.86 2.93 4.45
N PHE A 280 17.94 2.40 3.63
CA PHE A 280 16.84 3.18 3.04
C PHE A 280 15.50 2.85 3.70
N CYS A 281 14.86 3.88 4.24
CA CYS A 281 13.49 3.80 4.77
C CYS A 281 12.96 5.22 4.98
N GLY A 282 11.82 5.53 4.42
CA GLY A 282 11.14 6.82 4.54
C GLY A 282 10.04 6.83 5.59
N LEU A 283 8.84 7.22 5.17
CA LEU A 283 7.67 7.43 6.01
C LEU A 283 6.74 6.22 6.01
N PHE A 284 6.36 5.78 7.20
CA PHE A 284 5.20 4.92 7.43
C PHE A 284 4.09 5.73 8.08
N MET A 285 2.99 5.92 7.36
CA MET A 285 1.87 6.73 7.86
C MET A 285 0.57 5.93 7.84
N GLY A 286 -0.02 5.74 9.01
CA GLY A 286 -1.27 5.00 9.20
C GLY A 286 -2.49 5.76 8.69
N ASP A 287 -3.59 5.02 8.57
CA ASP A 287 -4.85 5.49 7.99
C ASP A 287 -5.37 6.78 8.61
N HIS A 288 -6.03 7.60 7.79
CA HIS A 288 -6.63 8.88 8.16
C HIS A 288 -5.67 9.93 8.73
N SER A 289 -4.34 9.71 8.69
CA SER A 289 -3.36 10.67 9.17
C SER A 289 -3.07 11.77 8.14
N LYS A 290 -2.73 12.94 8.63
CA LYS A 290 -2.52 14.14 7.82
C LYS A 290 -1.29 14.89 8.28
N SER A 291 -0.59 15.54 7.34
CA SER A 291 0.47 16.52 7.66
C SER A 291 0.09 17.92 7.18
N ALA A 292 0.55 18.92 7.91
CA ALA A 292 0.51 20.32 7.47
C ALA A 292 1.43 20.52 6.24
N ILE A 293 1.28 21.69 5.59
CA ILE A 293 2.21 22.12 4.53
C ILE A 293 3.64 22.23 5.10
N HIS A 294 4.65 22.01 4.23
CA HIS A 294 6.08 22.08 4.58
C HIS A 294 6.51 21.17 5.74
N THR A 295 5.77 20.07 6.00
CA THR A 295 6.22 19.11 7.01
C THR A 295 7.41 18.32 6.50
N SER A 296 8.51 18.32 7.25
CA SER A 296 9.72 17.57 6.93
C SER A 296 9.86 16.36 7.87
N PHE A 297 9.61 15.17 7.35
CA PHE A 297 9.79 13.91 8.10
C PHE A 297 11.23 13.42 8.01
N ASN A 298 11.75 12.92 9.11
CA ASN A 298 13.06 12.29 9.16
C ASN A 298 13.02 10.84 8.61
N THR A 299 14.19 10.27 8.34
CA THR A 299 14.39 8.88 7.92
C THR A 299 13.72 7.91 8.89
N ALA A 300 13.00 6.93 8.37
CA ALA A 300 12.27 5.89 9.12
C ALA A 300 11.25 6.46 10.12
N SER A 301 10.54 7.52 9.73
CA SER A 301 9.45 8.07 10.53
C SER A 301 8.24 7.15 10.50
N VAL A 302 7.63 6.92 11.67
CA VAL A 302 6.41 6.13 11.84
C VAL A 302 5.33 7.01 12.46
N VAL A 303 4.27 7.23 11.74
CA VAL A 303 3.09 8.01 12.15
C VAL A 303 1.91 7.06 12.28
N GLY A 304 1.33 6.99 13.45
CA GLY A 304 0.15 6.16 13.73
C GLY A 304 -1.09 6.55 12.92
N VAL A 305 -2.23 5.99 13.25
CA VAL A 305 -3.51 6.29 12.60
C VAL A 305 -4.15 7.56 13.19
N MET A 306 -5.00 8.25 12.43
CA MET A 306 -5.79 9.41 12.87
C MET A 306 -4.96 10.59 13.39
N CYS A 307 -3.67 10.69 13.02
CA CYS A 307 -2.80 11.78 13.42
C CYS A 307 -3.03 13.05 12.59
N ASN A 308 -2.85 14.22 13.23
CA ASN A 308 -2.65 15.48 12.53
C ASN A 308 -1.27 16.02 12.91
N VAL A 309 -0.34 16.01 11.94
CA VAL A 309 1.06 16.39 12.16
C VAL A 309 1.28 17.82 11.75
N PHE A 310 1.53 18.69 12.71
CA PHE A 310 1.83 20.10 12.51
C PHE A 310 2.69 20.64 13.65
N GLY A 311 3.48 21.65 13.38
CA GLY A 311 4.38 22.30 14.33
C GLY A 311 5.49 23.04 13.60
N SER A 312 6.28 23.82 14.32
CA SER A 312 7.38 24.62 13.75
C SER A 312 8.69 23.84 13.61
N ASN A 313 8.80 22.70 14.30
CA ASN A 313 9.99 21.85 14.30
C ASN A 313 9.76 20.59 13.48
N MET A 314 10.85 19.87 13.16
CA MET A 314 10.77 18.55 12.55
C MET A 314 10.02 17.60 13.50
N PRO A 315 9.01 16.85 12.99
CA PRO A 315 8.27 15.89 13.81
C PRO A 315 9.20 14.82 14.42
N PRO A 316 8.86 14.32 15.63
CA PRO A 316 9.48 13.11 16.16
C PRO A 316 9.38 11.96 15.15
N ARG A 317 10.37 11.08 15.11
CA ARG A 317 10.36 9.92 14.21
C ARG A 317 9.25 8.90 14.52
N HIS A 318 8.71 8.91 15.72
CA HIS A 318 7.51 8.17 16.07
C HIS A 318 6.46 9.13 16.62
N LEU A 319 5.28 9.09 16.00
CA LEU A 319 4.07 9.76 16.46
C LEU A 319 3.01 8.68 16.70
N PRO A 320 2.63 8.40 17.95
CA PRO A 320 1.60 7.41 18.27
C PRO A 320 0.26 7.77 17.62
N SER A 321 -0.60 6.78 17.41
CA SER A 321 -1.95 7.00 16.89
C SER A 321 -2.69 8.11 17.63
N PHE A 322 -3.52 8.87 16.92
CA PHE A 322 -4.27 10.02 17.45
C PHE A 322 -3.39 11.17 17.98
N SER A 323 -2.15 11.33 17.49
CA SER A 323 -1.35 12.51 17.84
C SER A 323 -1.95 13.79 17.20
N TRP A 324 -2.02 14.85 18.00
CA TRP A 324 -2.43 16.19 17.58
C TRP A 324 -1.24 17.15 17.67
N GLY A 325 -0.67 17.52 16.54
CA GLY A 325 0.61 18.23 16.48
C GLY A 325 1.81 17.30 16.79
N ILE A 326 2.93 17.93 17.10
CA ILE A 326 4.21 17.24 17.42
C ILE A 326 4.55 17.30 18.92
N GLY A 327 3.67 17.92 19.73
CA GLY A 327 3.90 18.18 21.16
C GLY A 327 3.43 17.09 22.12
N GLY A 328 2.83 16.01 21.64
CA GLY A 328 2.34 14.91 22.47
C GLY A 328 0.84 14.98 22.81
N ASP A 329 0.12 16.01 22.36
CA ASP A 329 -1.32 16.11 22.54
C ASP A 329 -2.06 14.98 21.81
N VAL A 330 -3.24 14.61 22.32
CA VAL A 330 -4.08 13.56 21.75
C VAL A 330 -5.27 14.19 21.01
N HIS A 331 -5.47 13.75 19.77
CA HIS A 331 -6.59 14.14 18.93
C HIS A 331 -7.89 13.55 19.48
N ASP A 332 -8.85 14.40 19.75
CA ASP A 332 -10.19 13.99 20.20
C ASP A 332 -10.85 13.06 19.17
N VAL A 333 -11.35 11.91 19.63
CA VAL A 333 -11.88 10.87 18.75
C VAL A 333 -13.13 11.33 18.01
N GLU A 334 -14.03 12.12 18.62
CA GLU A 334 -15.25 12.59 17.96
C GLU A 334 -14.94 13.60 16.84
N ARG A 335 -13.97 14.48 17.08
CA ARG A 335 -13.45 15.39 16.05
C ARG A 335 -12.79 14.62 14.92
N GLY A 336 -12.02 13.57 15.25
CA GLY A 336 -11.40 12.66 14.29
C GLY A 336 -12.44 11.96 13.41
N LEU A 337 -13.47 11.36 14.01
CA LEU A 337 -14.59 10.71 13.33
C LEU A 337 -15.39 11.69 12.45
N SER A 338 -15.68 12.89 12.97
CA SER A 338 -16.34 13.94 12.19
C SER A 338 -15.54 14.32 10.94
N THR A 339 -14.20 14.43 11.09
CA THR A 339 -13.29 14.70 9.96
C THR A 339 -13.27 13.54 8.97
N ALA A 340 -13.18 12.29 9.44
CA ALA A 340 -13.20 11.11 8.59
C ALA A 340 -14.49 11.06 7.74
N ARG A 341 -15.66 11.22 8.35
CA ARG A 341 -16.96 11.28 7.64
C ARG A 341 -16.97 12.36 6.55
N LYS A 342 -16.46 13.57 6.83
CA LYS A 342 -16.39 14.66 5.85
C LYS A 342 -15.43 14.36 4.70
N VAL A 343 -14.30 13.75 4.97
CA VAL A 343 -13.31 13.38 3.94
C VAL A 343 -13.87 12.27 3.04
N MET A 344 -14.48 11.25 3.64
CA MET A 344 -15.04 10.11 2.92
C MET A 344 -16.25 10.50 2.08
N SER A 345 -17.14 11.34 2.59
CA SER A 345 -18.31 11.83 1.85
C SER A 345 -17.94 12.61 0.57
N ARG A 346 -16.77 13.25 0.52
CA ARG A 346 -16.26 13.90 -0.72
C ARG A 346 -15.88 12.92 -1.82
N ARG A 347 -15.86 11.63 -1.52
CA ARG A 347 -15.58 10.52 -2.42
C ARG A 347 -16.79 9.58 -2.52
N ASP A 348 -17.97 10.02 -2.09
CA ASP A 348 -19.21 9.24 -2.07
C ASP A 348 -19.08 7.94 -1.26
N VAL A 349 -18.20 7.94 -0.25
CA VAL A 349 -17.98 6.82 0.68
C VAL A 349 -18.52 7.19 2.06
N THR A 350 -19.23 6.25 2.66
CA THR A 350 -19.76 6.41 4.03
C THR A 350 -18.90 5.62 5.01
N LEU A 351 -18.51 6.25 6.12
CA LEU A 351 -17.84 5.56 7.22
C LEU A 351 -18.81 4.55 7.84
N SER A 352 -18.47 3.27 7.76
CA SER A 352 -19.32 2.20 8.31
C SER A 352 -19.26 2.15 9.83
N SER A 353 -20.28 1.55 10.45
CA SER A 353 -20.31 1.35 11.91
C SER A 353 -19.16 0.46 12.40
N GLU A 354 -18.74 -0.49 11.58
CA GLU A 354 -17.61 -1.37 11.90
C GLU A 354 -16.27 -0.60 11.89
N GLU A 355 -16.04 0.26 10.89
CA GLU A 355 -14.85 1.12 10.85
C GLU A 355 -14.85 2.13 12.01
N GLU A 356 -16.02 2.72 12.32
CA GLU A 356 -16.14 3.61 13.47
C GLU A 356 -15.82 2.88 14.78
N THR A 357 -16.29 1.67 14.97
CA THR A 357 -15.98 0.85 16.15
C THR A 357 -14.48 0.59 16.26
N ARG A 358 -13.81 0.20 15.16
CA ARG A 358 -12.35 0.01 15.15
C ARG A 358 -11.57 1.28 15.52
N ILE A 359 -12.03 2.45 15.03
CA ILE A 359 -11.41 3.74 15.37
C ILE A 359 -11.55 4.02 16.88
N ARG A 360 -12.73 3.78 17.47
CA ARG A 360 -12.97 3.97 18.90
C ARG A 360 -12.15 3.02 19.76
N GLU A 361 -12.05 1.76 19.37
CA GLU A 361 -11.21 0.77 20.06
C GLU A 361 -9.72 1.13 19.98
N ALA A 362 -9.25 1.59 18.81
CA ALA A 362 -7.88 2.05 18.66
C ALA A 362 -7.59 3.28 19.54
N PHE A 363 -8.54 4.20 19.66
CA PHE A 363 -8.45 5.34 20.54
C PHE A 363 -8.42 4.90 22.03
N ALA A 364 -9.30 3.99 22.45
CA ALA A 364 -9.34 3.47 23.81
C ALA A 364 -7.99 2.85 24.20
N ARG A 365 -7.40 2.02 23.32
CA ARG A 365 -6.05 1.49 23.53
C ARG A 365 -4.99 2.59 23.68
N ARG A 366 -5.09 3.66 22.87
CA ARG A 366 -4.13 4.78 22.90
C ARG A 366 -4.13 5.55 24.22
N VAL A 367 -5.30 5.71 24.84
CA VAL A 367 -5.45 6.46 26.11
C VAL A 367 -5.42 5.58 27.36
N GLY A 368 -5.16 4.28 27.20
CA GLY A 368 -5.09 3.35 28.33
C GLY A 368 -6.45 3.06 28.97
N ALA A 369 -7.54 3.18 28.22
CA ALA A 369 -8.90 2.91 28.70
C ALA A 369 -9.33 1.44 28.56
N VAL A 370 -8.45 0.59 28.02
CA VAL A 370 -8.67 -0.88 27.84
C VAL A 370 -7.39 -1.61 28.21
#